data_355b3a61b7077cf9d75de50cb43b0cb6
#
_entry.id   355b3a61b7077cf9d75de50cb43b0cb6
#
_cell.length_a   1.000
_cell.length_b   1.000
_cell.length_c   1.000
_cell.angle_alpha   90.00
_cell.angle_beta   90.00
_cell.angle_gamma   90.00
#
_symmetry.space_group_name_H-M   'P 1'
#
loop_
_entity.id
_entity.type
_entity.pdbx_description
1 polymer ?
#
loop_
_entity_poly.entity_id
_entity_poly.type
_entity_poly.pdbx_seq_one_letter_code
_entity_poly.pdbx_strand_id
1 'polypeptide(L)'
;MVFKNLSFEVNKGANTEIIGSNGSGKTSLLKCILGLIEKKQGKISWKQKPIEETRTFFLKSCFYQGHQLALKNNFTVVENLRFSHSVFNCNEENIMSSLKEVGLFEYRERASSDLSMGQLKRLAIAKWLLDEHELYLVDEPFASLDQEGGLLVSSIIKKLNSRGCSFLFTSHTSSNMDSREILLDNYS
;
A
#
# COMPACT_ATOMS: atom_id res chain seq x y z
N MET A 1 13.73 -16.38 13.12
CA MET A 1 12.94 -16.83 11.96
C MET A 1 11.54 -16.43 12.31
N VAL A 2 10.86 -15.64 11.50
CA VAL A 2 9.56 -15.05 11.88
C VAL A 2 8.40 -15.97 11.48
N PHE A 3 8.55 -16.72 10.39
CA PHE A 3 7.55 -17.69 9.90
C PHE A 3 8.22 -18.82 9.12
N LYS A 4 7.55 -20.00 9.07
CA LYS A 4 8.01 -21.22 8.39
C LYS A 4 6.91 -21.73 7.47
N ASN A 5 7.31 -22.35 6.35
CA ASN A 5 6.41 -23.02 5.41
C ASN A 5 5.27 -22.13 4.87
N LEU A 6 5.42 -20.81 4.92
CA LEU A 6 4.46 -19.88 4.34
C LEU A 6 4.51 -19.98 2.81
N SER A 7 3.37 -20.29 2.20
CA SER A 7 3.24 -20.36 0.74
C SER A 7 1.91 -19.74 0.32
N PHE A 8 1.96 -18.77 -0.57
CA PHE A 8 0.77 -18.14 -1.14
C PHE A 8 1.08 -17.50 -2.48
N GLU A 9 0.03 -17.12 -3.17
CA GLU A 9 0.08 -16.45 -4.46
C GLU A 9 -0.87 -15.25 -4.43
N VAL A 10 -0.46 -14.15 -5.05
CA VAL A 10 -1.27 -12.97 -5.29
C VAL A 10 -1.65 -12.94 -6.75
N ASN A 11 -2.93 -13.14 -7.04
CA ASN A 11 -3.46 -13.16 -8.40
C ASN A 11 -3.65 -11.73 -8.94
N LYS A 12 -3.53 -11.57 -10.25
CA LYS A 12 -3.75 -10.29 -10.91
C LYS A 12 -5.18 -9.78 -10.66
N GLY A 13 -5.30 -8.52 -10.26
CA GLY A 13 -6.58 -7.87 -9.98
C GLY A 13 -7.26 -8.32 -8.68
N ALA A 14 -6.58 -9.14 -7.86
CA ALA A 14 -7.11 -9.66 -6.61
C ALA A 14 -6.47 -9.01 -5.38
N ASN A 15 -7.17 -9.15 -4.25
CA ASN A 15 -6.68 -8.74 -2.95
C ASN A 15 -6.20 -9.96 -2.17
N THR A 16 -5.06 -9.82 -1.49
CA THR A 16 -4.57 -10.79 -0.51
C THR A 16 -4.34 -10.05 0.80
N GLU A 17 -4.92 -10.53 1.86
CA GLU A 17 -4.84 -9.96 3.19
C GLU A 17 -4.02 -10.86 4.12
N ILE A 18 -2.96 -10.33 4.68
CA ILE A 18 -2.11 -10.99 5.67
C ILE A 18 -2.59 -10.57 7.06
N ILE A 19 -3.26 -11.47 7.74
CA ILE A 19 -3.80 -11.25 9.08
C ILE A 19 -2.86 -11.86 10.12
N GLY A 20 -2.62 -11.15 11.20
CA GLY A 20 -1.82 -11.68 12.31
C GLY A 20 -1.70 -10.70 13.47
N SER A 21 -1.33 -11.22 14.62
CA SER A 21 -1.10 -10.45 15.85
C SER A 21 0.05 -9.45 15.70
N ASN A 22 0.17 -8.53 16.67
CA ASN A 22 1.32 -7.64 16.74
C ASN A 22 2.61 -8.45 16.93
N GLY A 23 3.62 -8.16 16.11
CA GLY A 23 4.89 -8.90 16.17
C GLY A 23 4.93 -10.20 15.37
N SER A 24 3.83 -10.66 14.76
CA SER A 24 3.80 -11.88 13.93
C SER A 24 4.67 -11.82 12.66
N GLY A 25 5.16 -10.63 12.29
CA GLY A 25 6.06 -10.47 11.14
C GLY A 25 5.41 -9.94 9.87
N LYS A 26 4.18 -9.42 9.91
CA LYS A 26 3.45 -8.86 8.75
C LYS A 26 4.30 -7.85 7.97
N THR A 27 4.77 -6.79 8.62
CA THR A 27 5.66 -5.78 8.04
C THR A 27 6.97 -6.40 7.53
N SER A 28 7.52 -7.38 8.26
CA SER A 28 8.74 -8.08 7.84
C SER A 28 8.53 -8.88 6.57
N LEU A 29 7.35 -9.48 6.38
CA LEU A 29 6.99 -10.18 5.15
C LEU A 29 6.96 -9.22 3.95
N LEU A 30 6.27 -8.07 4.07
CA LEU A 30 6.24 -7.05 3.01
C LEU A 30 7.67 -6.56 2.68
N LYS A 31 8.47 -6.26 3.70
CA LYS A 31 9.86 -5.83 3.50
C LYS A 31 10.74 -6.92 2.88
N CYS A 32 10.49 -8.19 3.19
CA CYS A 32 11.18 -9.32 2.59
C CYS A 32 10.83 -9.46 1.10
N ILE A 33 9.56 -9.31 0.72
CA ILE A 33 9.11 -9.31 -0.68
C ILE A 33 9.78 -8.17 -1.44
N LEU A 34 9.85 -6.98 -0.84
CA LEU A 34 10.57 -5.84 -1.41
C LEU A 34 12.10 -5.99 -1.42
N GLY A 35 12.64 -6.99 -0.67
CA GLY A 35 14.07 -7.22 -0.46
C GLY A 35 14.77 -6.14 0.34
N LEU A 36 14.03 -5.45 1.16
CA LEU A 36 14.57 -4.58 2.21
C LEU A 36 15.08 -5.39 3.40
N ILE A 37 14.63 -6.64 3.52
CA ILE A 37 15.10 -7.63 4.50
C ILE A 37 15.45 -8.90 3.74
N GLU A 38 16.57 -9.50 4.05
CA GLU A 38 17.02 -10.73 3.44
C GLU A 38 16.16 -11.92 3.88
N LYS A 39 15.69 -12.72 2.92
CA LYS A 39 15.04 -13.99 3.20
C LYS A 39 16.08 -15.04 3.58
N LYS A 40 15.86 -15.78 4.64
CA LYS A 40 16.75 -16.88 5.05
C LYS A 40 16.57 -18.13 4.18
N GLN A 41 15.33 -18.43 3.79
CA GLN A 41 14.96 -19.61 3.00
C GLN A 41 13.73 -19.31 2.14
N GLY A 42 13.41 -20.20 1.21
CA GLY A 42 12.24 -20.10 0.35
C GLY A 42 12.50 -19.36 -0.96
N LYS A 43 11.45 -19.23 -1.76
CA LYS A 43 11.47 -18.59 -3.07
C LYS A 43 10.38 -17.52 -3.12
N ILE A 44 10.71 -16.40 -3.76
CA ILE A 44 9.75 -15.38 -4.15
C ILE A 44 9.81 -15.25 -5.65
N SER A 45 8.68 -15.26 -6.32
CA SER A 45 8.62 -15.15 -7.78
C SER A 45 7.72 -13.99 -8.18
N TRP A 46 8.10 -13.30 -9.24
CA TRP A 46 7.30 -12.29 -9.92
C TRP A 46 7.03 -12.73 -11.35
N LYS A 47 5.74 -12.87 -11.72
CA LYS A 47 5.34 -13.36 -13.05
C LYS A 47 6.05 -14.66 -13.42
N GLN A 48 6.05 -15.63 -12.48
CA GLN A 48 6.65 -16.97 -12.59
C GLN A 48 8.18 -17.02 -12.69
N LYS A 49 8.86 -15.88 -12.62
CA LYS A 49 10.34 -15.81 -12.60
C LYS A 49 10.83 -15.51 -11.18
N PRO A 50 12.02 -16.02 -10.80
CA PRO A 50 12.64 -15.64 -9.53
C PRO A 50 12.73 -14.12 -9.41
N ILE A 51 12.38 -13.58 -8.23
CA ILE A 51 12.34 -12.12 -8.03
C ILE A 51 13.74 -11.50 -8.16
N GLU A 52 14.78 -12.26 -7.90
CA GLU A 52 16.16 -11.85 -8.04
C GLU A 52 16.51 -11.48 -9.50
N GLU A 53 15.94 -12.22 -10.47
CA GLU A 53 16.13 -11.98 -11.90
C GLU A 53 15.28 -10.82 -12.43
N THR A 54 14.17 -10.52 -11.75
CA THR A 54 13.19 -9.53 -12.21
C THR A 54 13.12 -8.30 -11.31
N ARG A 55 14.07 -8.14 -10.38
CA ARG A 55 14.05 -7.15 -9.29
C ARG A 55 13.71 -5.75 -9.76
N THR A 56 14.38 -5.23 -10.76
CA THR A 56 14.18 -3.87 -11.28
C THR A 56 12.76 -3.68 -11.82
N PHE A 57 12.25 -4.66 -12.57
CA PHE A 57 10.87 -4.62 -13.09
C PHE A 57 9.85 -4.73 -11.97
N PHE A 58 10.07 -5.64 -11.02
CA PHE A 58 9.22 -5.80 -9.86
C PHE A 58 9.08 -4.50 -9.08
N LEU A 59 10.20 -3.85 -8.71
CA LEU A 59 10.18 -2.60 -7.95
C LEU A 59 9.52 -1.45 -8.71
N LYS A 60 9.65 -1.39 -10.04
CA LYS A 60 8.94 -0.41 -10.87
C LYS A 60 7.43 -0.69 -10.97
N SER A 61 7.05 -1.97 -10.87
CA SER A 61 5.64 -2.38 -10.94
C SER A 61 4.93 -2.35 -9.58
N CYS A 62 5.65 -2.06 -8.50
CA CYS A 62 5.11 -2.10 -7.14
C CYS A 62 5.04 -0.72 -6.52
N PHE A 63 3.93 -0.46 -5.83
CA PHE A 63 3.81 0.62 -4.87
C PHE A 63 3.95 0.05 -3.46
N TYR A 64 4.69 0.71 -2.58
CA TYR A 64 4.81 0.33 -1.18
C TYR A 64 4.44 1.48 -0.26
N GLN A 65 3.51 1.22 0.64
CA GLN A 65 3.22 2.08 1.78
C GLN A 65 3.39 1.29 3.06
N GLY A 66 4.41 1.63 3.83
CA GLY A 66 4.63 1.08 5.16
C GLY A 66 3.74 1.76 6.21
N HIS A 67 3.92 1.36 7.46
CA HIS A 67 3.19 1.93 8.60
C HIS A 67 3.37 3.46 8.73
N GLN A 68 4.55 3.98 8.40
CA GLN A 68 4.78 5.43 8.29
C GLN A 68 4.22 5.95 6.97
N LEU A 69 3.45 7.05 7.02
CA LEU A 69 2.76 7.61 5.85
C LEU A 69 3.71 8.23 4.81
N ALA A 70 5.00 8.36 5.14
CA ALA A 70 6.03 8.95 4.29
C ALA A 70 5.61 10.33 3.74
N LEU A 71 5.08 11.18 4.62
CA LEU A 71 4.72 12.57 4.36
C LEU A 71 5.75 13.51 4.97
N LYS A 72 5.93 14.65 4.33
CA LYS A 72 6.82 15.72 4.80
C LYS A 72 5.97 16.80 5.48
N ASN A 73 6.10 16.94 6.79
CA ASN A 73 5.27 17.85 7.60
C ASN A 73 5.37 19.32 7.18
N ASN A 74 6.54 19.74 6.68
CA ASN A 74 6.79 21.10 6.23
C ASN A 74 6.26 21.41 4.82
N PHE A 75 5.74 20.41 4.11
CA PHE A 75 5.17 20.55 2.79
C PHE A 75 3.67 20.76 2.89
N THR A 76 3.11 21.50 1.95
CA THR A 76 1.67 21.55 1.74
C THR A 76 1.15 20.18 1.28
N VAL A 77 -0.15 20.02 1.30
CA VAL A 77 -0.83 18.81 0.81
C VAL A 77 -0.43 18.52 -0.65
N VAL A 78 -0.51 19.54 -1.51
CA VAL A 78 -0.15 19.39 -2.93
C VAL A 78 1.34 19.14 -3.14
N GLU A 79 2.21 19.82 -2.38
CA GLU A 79 3.67 19.59 -2.46
C GLU A 79 4.06 18.18 -2.06
N ASN A 80 3.38 17.57 -1.08
CA ASN A 80 3.61 16.16 -0.72
C ASN A 80 3.33 15.22 -1.88
N LEU A 81 2.29 15.47 -2.65
CA LEU A 81 1.98 14.66 -3.82
C LEU A 81 2.96 14.94 -4.97
N ARG A 82 3.29 16.19 -5.25
CA ARG A 82 4.31 16.56 -6.23
C ARG A 82 5.67 15.97 -5.91
N PHE A 83 6.07 15.96 -4.64
CA PHE A 83 7.31 15.33 -4.22
C PHE A 83 7.30 13.81 -4.40
N SER A 84 6.21 13.15 -4.02
CA SER A 84 6.06 11.72 -4.24
C SER A 84 6.07 11.36 -5.72
N HIS A 85 5.56 12.27 -6.52
CA HIS A 85 5.43 12.18 -7.95
C HIS A 85 6.70 12.50 -8.73
N SER A 86 7.63 13.30 -8.21
CA SER A 86 8.90 13.65 -8.90
C SER A 86 9.71 12.43 -9.36
N VAL A 87 9.35 11.24 -8.86
CA VAL A 87 9.91 9.94 -9.26
C VAL A 87 9.16 9.33 -10.47
N PHE A 88 7.92 9.77 -10.77
CA PHE A 88 6.99 9.07 -11.66
C PHE A 88 6.30 10.06 -12.61
N ASN A 89 6.68 10.72 -13.47
CA ASN A 89 6.08 11.55 -14.57
C ASN A 89 4.55 11.79 -14.57
N CYS A 90 3.88 12.03 -13.40
CA CYS A 90 2.45 12.31 -13.34
C CYS A 90 2.14 13.77 -13.76
N ASN A 91 1.00 14.03 -14.25
CA ASN A 91 0.60 15.38 -14.57
C ASN A 91 -0.12 16.05 -13.38
N GLU A 92 -0.17 17.36 -13.39
CA GLU A 92 -0.84 18.14 -12.34
C GLU A 92 -2.34 17.80 -12.24
N GLU A 93 -2.96 17.39 -13.33
CA GLU A 93 -4.36 16.99 -13.39
C GLU A 93 -4.62 15.73 -12.53
N ASN A 94 -3.72 14.74 -12.58
CA ASN A 94 -3.81 13.54 -11.74
C ASN A 94 -3.68 13.90 -10.26
N ILE A 95 -2.78 14.81 -9.90
CA ILE A 95 -2.64 15.30 -8.52
C ILE A 95 -3.95 15.92 -8.04
N MET A 96 -4.51 16.85 -8.81
CA MET A 96 -5.76 17.51 -8.44
C MET A 96 -6.94 16.54 -8.38
N SER A 97 -7.01 15.59 -9.30
CA SER A 97 -8.03 14.54 -9.30
C SER A 97 -7.91 13.64 -8.06
N SER A 98 -6.70 13.21 -7.70
CA SER A 98 -6.47 12.39 -6.51
C SER A 98 -6.88 13.11 -5.22
N LEU A 99 -6.58 14.41 -5.11
CA LEU A 99 -7.00 15.23 -3.97
C LEU A 99 -8.52 15.38 -3.86
N LYS A 100 -9.21 15.52 -4.99
CA LYS A 100 -10.68 15.54 -5.01
C LYS A 100 -11.24 14.21 -4.54
N GLU A 101 -10.68 13.10 -5.00
CA GLU A 101 -11.15 11.75 -4.68
C GLU A 101 -11.04 11.44 -3.17
N VAL A 102 -9.96 11.88 -2.53
CA VAL A 102 -9.79 11.68 -1.08
C VAL A 102 -10.39 12.80 -0.22
N GLY A 103 -11.06 13.79 -0.82
CA GLY A 103 -11.71 14.90 -0.11
C GLY A 103 -10.73 15.93 0.48
N LEU A 104 -9.54 16.09 -0.12
CA LEU A 104 -8.52 17.02 0.37
C LEU A 104 -8.26 18.20 -0.57
N PHE A 105 -9.03 18.37 -1.63
CA PHE A 105 -8.79 19.41 -2.63
C PHE A 105 -8.80 20.83 -2.04
N GLU A 106 -9.74 21.13 -1.14
CA GLU A 106 -9.82 22.45 -0.48
C GLU A 106 -8.66 22.70 0.50
N TYR A 107 -7.96 21.64 0.92
CA TYR A 107 -6.83 21.72 1.83
C TYR A 107 -5.47 21.74 1.08
N ARG A 108 -5.45 21.76 -0.23
CA ARG A 108 -4.24 21.53 -1.05
C ARG A 108 -3.06 22.45 -0.73
N GLU A 109 -3.35 23.71 -0.35
CA GLU A 109 -2.33 24.71 0.00
C GLU A 109 -2.01 24.75 1.50
N ARG A 110 -2.69 23.93 2.33
CA ARG A 110 -2.38 23.87 3.76
C ARG A 110 -1.12 23.05 4.00
N ALA A 111 -0.36 23.44 5.02
CA ALA A 111 0.75 22.62 5.51
C ALA A 111 0.24 21.27 6.04
N SER A 112 0.96 20.20 5.77
CA SER A 112 0.57 18.86 6.24
C SER A 112 0.60 18.73 7.76
N SER A 113 1.41 19.57 8.45
CA SER A 113 1.42 19.68 9.91
C SER A 113 0.06 20.08 10.50
N ASP A 114 -0.78 20.78 9.73
CA ASP A 114 -2.07 21.31 10.18
C ASP A 114 -3.23 20.35 9.93
N LEU A 115 -2.93 19.17 9.37
CA LEU A 115 -3.92 18.14 9.09
C LEU A 115 -4.15 17.23 10.28
N SER A 116 -5.38 16.76 10.45
CA SER A 116 -5.70 15.68 11.36
C SER A 116 -5.06 14.35 10.89
N MET A 117 -4.92 13.38 11.80
CA MET A 117 -4.39 12.05 11.43
C MET A 117 -5.23 11.36 10.34
N GLY A 118 -6.55 11.52 10.35
CA GLY A 118 -7.43 11.01 9.29
C GLY A 118 -7.13 11.67 7.94
N GLN A 119 -6.93 13.00 7.92
CA GLN A 119 -6.55 13.73 6.71
C GLN A 119 -5.16 13.34 6.21
N LEU A 120 -4.18 13.15 7.10
CA LEU A 120 -2.85 12.65 6.72
C LEU A 120 -2.93 11.26 6.08
N LYS A 121 -3.78 10.37 6.60
CA LYS A 121 -4.01 9.06 5.98
C LYS A 121 -4.67 9.18 4.61
N ARG A 122 -5.67 10.05 4.45
CA ARG A 122 -6.28 10.34 3.14
C ARG A 122 -5.25 10.88 2.16
N LEU A 123 -4.32 11.74 2.61
CA LEU A 123 -3.21 12.23 1.78
C LEU A 123 -2.25 11.11 1.37
N ALA A 124 -1.95 10.18 2.27
CA ALA A 124 -1.12 9.02 1.93
C ALA A 124 -1.82 8.09 0.92
N ILE A 125 -3.14 7.92 1.02
CA ILE A 125 -3.95 7.15 0.08
C ILE A 125 -4.03 7.85 -1.29
N ALA A 126 -4.06 9.19 -1.34
CA ALA A 126 -4.03 9.93 -2.60
C ALA A 126 -2.83 9.56 -3.48
N LYS A 127 -1.71 9.16 -2.88
CA LYS A 127 -0.52 8.69 -3.61
C LYS A 127 -0.77 7.43 -4.43
N TRP A 128 -1.72 6.57 -4.01
CA TRP A 128 -2.06 5.34 -4.76
C TRP A 128 -2.68 5.65 -6.12
N LEU A 129 -3.24 6.87 -6.27
CA LEU A 129 -3.95 7.32 -7.46
C LEU A 129 -3.06 8.13 -8.42
N LEU A 130 -1.82 8.43 -8.03
CA LEU A 130 -0.92 9.27 -8.84
C LEU A 130 -0.37 8.52 -10.04
N ASP A 131 -0.13 7.22 -9.87
CA ASP A 131 0.45 6.36 -10.91
C ASP A 131 -0.16 4.96 -10.81
N GLU A 132 -0.15 4.20 -11.90
CA GLU A 132 -0.68 2.84 -11.93
C GLU A 132 0.44 1.83 -11.67
N HIS A 133 0.26 1.04 -10.63
CA HIS A 133 1.15 -0.05 -10.28
C HIS A 133 0.42 -1.38 -10.42
N GLU A 134 1.15 -2.43 -10.81
CA GLU A 134 0.58 -3.77 -10.92
C GLU A 134 0.30 -4.39 -9.55
N LEU A 135 1.09 -4.03 -8.54
CA LEU A 135 0.98 -4.53 -7.16
C LEU A 135 1.14 -3.41 -6.14
N TYR A 136 0.19 -3.33 -5.23
CA TYR A 136 0.23 -2.45 -4.07
C TYR A 136 0.54 -3.29 -2.82
N LEU A 137 1.67 -3.00 -2.18
CA LEU A 137 2.07 -3.57 -0.91
C LEU A 137 1.78 -2.55 0.18
N VAL A 138 0.78 -2.80 1.03
CA VAL A 138 0.31 -1.79 1.99
C VAL A 138 0.25 -2.36 3.40
N ASP A 139 0.93 -1.67 4.32
CA ASP A 139 0.99 -2.08 5.71
C ASP A 139 -0.16 -1.41 6.49
N GLU A 140 -1.14 -2.21 6.91
CA GLU A 140 -2.28 -1.82 7.73
C GLU A 140 -3.13 -0.65 7.18
N PRO A 141 -3.65 -0.73 5.94
CA PRO A 141 -4.38 0.38 5.31
C PRO A 141 -5.64 0.81 6.07
N PHE A 142 -6.26 -0.08 6.81
CA PHE A 142 -7.51 0.16 7.54
C PHE A 142 -7.29 0.56 9.01
N ALA A 143 -6.07 0.48 9.53
CA ALA A 143 -5.79 0.76 10.93
C ALA A 143 -6.14 2.20 11.33
N SER A 144 -6.82 2.38 12.47
CA SER A 144 -7.19 3.68 13.04
C SER A 144 -7.95 4.61 12.08
N LEU A 145 -8.74 4.04 11.19
CA LEU A 145 -9.70 4.78 10.36
C LEU A 145 -11.09 4.72 11.01
N ASP A 146 -11.85 5.79 10.85
CA ASP A 146 -13.28 5.77 11.07
C ASP A 146 -14.01 5.02 9.94
N GLN A 147 -15.31 4.85 10.07
CA GLN A 147 -16.11 4.13 9.07
C GLN A 147 -16.00 4.78 7.68
N GLU A 148 -16.01 6.10 7.60
CA GLU A 148 -15.90 6.82 6.32
C GLU A 148 -14.53 6.60 5.67
N GLY A 149 -13.45 6.67 6.46
CA GLY A 149 -12.10 6.38 6.01
C GLY A 149 -11.94 4.94 5.50
N GLY A 150 -12.53 3.96 6.20
CA GLY A 150 -12.54 2.56 5.76
C GLY A 150 -13.29 2.35 4.44
N LEU A 151 -14.44 3.02 4.25
CA LEU A 151 -15.19 3.00 3.00
C LEU A 151 -14.41 3.63 1.85
N LEU A 152 -13.71 4.74 2.10
CA LEU A 152 -12.84 5.38 1.12
C LEU A 152 -11.72 4.45 0.67
N VAL A 153 -10.99 3.84 1.60
CA VAL A 153 -9.93 2.86 1.27
C VAL A 153 -10.50 1.73 0.42
N SER A 154 -11.61 1.14 0.85
CA SER A 154 -12.26 0.04 0.15
C SER A 154 -12.68 0.44 -1.28
N SER A 155 -13.22 1.63 -1.46
CA SER A 155 -13.64 2.13 -2.78
C SER A 155 -12.45 2.33 -3.72
N ILE A 156 -11.34 2.87 -3.21
CA ILE A 156 -10.12 3.08 -3.99
C ILE A 156 -9.47 1.75 -4.38
N ILE A 157 -9.39 0.79 -3.45
CA ILE A 157 -8.90 -0.56 -3.76
C ILE A 157 -9.75 -1.20 -4.87
N LYS A 158 -11.08 -1.18 -4.76
CA LYS A 158 -11.99 -1.71 -5.79
C LYS A 158 -11.79 -1.03 -7.14
N LYS A 159 -11.64 0.30 -7.14
CA LYS A 159 -11.37 1.07 -8.36
C LYS A 159 -10.05 0.65 -9.02
N LEU A 160 -8.98 0.47 -8.25
CA LEU A 160 -7.69 0.04 -8.78
C LEU A 160 -7.72 -1.43 -9.23
N ASN A 161 -8.41 -2.32 -8.48
CA ASN A 161 -8.63 -3.71 -8.92
C ASN A 161 -9.36 -3.78 -10.28
N SER A 162 -10.37 -2.95 -10.51
CA SER A 162 -11.09 -2.92 -11.80
C SER A 162 -10.18 -2.53 -12.99
N ARG A 163 -9.02 -1.92 -12.73
CA ARG A 163 -7.97 -1.63 -13.70
C ARG A 163 -6.91 -2.73 -13.80
N GLY A 164 -7.07 -3.82 -13.03
CA GLY A 164 -6.16 -4.96 -13.02
C GLY A 164 -5.01 -4.86 -12.02
N CYS A 165 -5.02 -3.85 -11.14
CA CYS A 165 -4.05 -3.74 -10.06
C CYS A 165 -4.37 -4.76 -8.95
N SER A 166 -3.35 -5.29 -8.29
CA SER A 166 -3.49 -6.25 -7.19
C SER A 166 -3.05 -5.62 -5.88
N PHE A 167 -3.62 -6.07 -4.76
CA PHE A 167 -3.22 -5.63 -3.43
C PHE A 167 -2.75 -6.80 -2.58
N LEU A 168 -1.63 -6.61 -1.90
CA LEU A 168 -1.19 -7.40 -0.77
C LEU A 168 -1.09 -6.46 0.43
N PHE A 169 -1.98 -6.60 1.38
CA PHE A 169 -2.00 -5.73 2.54
C PHE A 169 -2.08 -6.51 3.85
N THR A 170 -1.69 -5.85 4.91
CA THR A 170 -1.67 -6.45 6.25
C THR A 170 -2.78 -5.89 7.11
N SER A 171 -3.22 -6.68 8.10
CA SER A 171 -4.21 -6.27 9.07
C SER A 171 -4.05 -7.03 10.39
N HIS A 172 -4.68 -6.55 11.46
CA HIS A 172 -4.78 -7.28 12.72
C HIS A 172 -5.98 -8.22 12.74
N THR A 173 -7.07 -7.80 12.12
CA THR A 173 -8.32 -8.54 11.99
C THR A 173 -8.79 -8.42 10.56
N SER A 174 -9.68 -9.33 10.11
CA SER A 174 -10.25 -9.25 8.77
C SER A 174 -10.85 -7.88 8.49
N SER A 175 -10.51 -7.32 7.34
CA SER A 175 -11.00 -6.03 6.87
C SER A 175 -12.41 -6.11 6.27
N ASN A 176 -12.97 -7.32 6.13
CA ASN A 176 -14.22 -7.60 5.40
C ASN A 176 -14.18 -7.18 3.91
N MET A 177 -12.98 -7.01 3.36
CA MET A 177 -12.79 -6.84 1.92
C MET A 177 -12.95 -8.20 1.23
N ASP A 178 -13.35 -8.18 -0.04
CA ASP A 178 -13.22 -9.36 -0.89
C ASP A 178 -11.73 -9.62 -1.13
N SER A 179 -11.16 -10.50 -0.31
CA SER A 179 -9.73 -10.80 -0.26
C SER A 179 -9.48 -12.26 0.11
N ARG A 180 -8.38 -12.81 -0.40
CA ARG A 180 -7.83 -14.06 0.12
C ARG A 180 -7.12 -13.78 1.44
N GLU A 181 -7.61 -14.37 2.52
CA GLU A 181 -7.02 -14.21 3.85
C GLU A 181 -5.92 -15.24 4.11
N ILE A 182 -4.83 -14.79 4.72
CA ILE A 182 -3.70 -15.63 5.16
C ILE A 182 -3.43 -15.30 6.62
N LEU A 183 -3.68 -16.27 7.49
CA LEU A 183 -3.44 -16.14 8.94
C LEU A 183 -1.98 -16.41 9.23
N LEU A 184 -1.18 -15.37 9.41
CA LEU A 184 0.28 -15.48 9.56
C LEU A 184 0.68 -16.18 10.86
N ASP A 185 -0.13 -16.08 11.90
CA ASP A 185 0.12 -16.74 13.20
C ASP A 185 0.18 -18.28 13.07
N ASN A 186 -0.43 -18.87 12.04
CA ASN A 186 -0.37 -20.28 11.74
C ASN A 186 1.01 -20.75 11.22
N TYR A 187 1.91 -19.82 10.91
CA TYR A 187 3.23 -20.08 10.31
C TYR A 187 4.40 -19.67 11.21
N SER A 188 4.13 -19.31 12.46
CA SER A 188 5.13 -18.86 13.46
C SER A 188 5.99 -19.99 13.99
#